data_ccb8ed19c662b01c11d6623756d5e6a3
#
_entry.id   ccb8ed19c662b01c11d6623756d5e6a3
#
_cell.length_a   1.000
_cell.length_b   1.000
_cell.length_c   1.000
_cell.angle_alpha   90.00
_cell.angle_beta   90.00
_cell.angle_gamma   90.00
#
_symmetry.space_group_name_H-M   'P 1'
#
loop_
_entity.id
_entity.type
_entity.pdbx_description
1 polymer ?
#
loop_
_entity_poly.entity_id
_entity_poly.type
_entity_poly.pdbx_seq_one_letter_code
_entity_poly.pdbx_strand_id
1 'polypeptide(L)'
;MIDETGNSIDELLKWVISVDRRYVLIETMKGHNMVKASDIAHETSRSTQNISHALNELKEKGLIECLTPEKTTWKKFVLTDLGKEVLKKLDEKYS
;
A
#
# COMPACT_ATOMS: atom_id res chain seq x y z
N MET A 1 -6.98 -14.06 -12.18
CA MET A 1 -5.53 -13.96 -11.98
C MET A 1 -5.16 -14.27 -10.53
N ILE A 2 -4.13 -15.06 -10.32
CA ILE A 2 -3.69 -15.50 -9.00
C ILE A 2 -2.22 -15.12 -8.83
N ASP A 3 -1.87 -14.55 -7.68
CA ASP A 3 -0.49 -14.20 -7.40
C ASP A 3 0.32 -15.45 -6.97
N GLU A 4 1.61 -15.25 -6.68
CA GLU A 4 2.52 -16.34 -6.33
C GLU A 4 2.15 -17.05 -5.02
N THR A 5 1.38 -16.41 -4.15
CA THR A 5 0.95 -17.00 -2.89
C THR A 5 -0.40 -17.70 -3.02
N GLY A 6 -1.02 -17.67 -4.20
CA GLY A 6 -2.30 -18.29 -4.45
C GLY A 6 -3.50 -17.37 -4.22
N ASN A 7 -3.26 -16.10 -3.89
CA ASN A 7 -4.34 -15.12 -3.72
C ASN A 7 -4.76 -14.56 -5.08
N SER A 8 -6.06 -14.45 -5.32
CA SER A 8 -6.55 -13.76 -6.50
C SER A 8 -6.49 -12.25 -6.29
N ILE A 9 -6.56 -11.49 -7.39
CA ILE A 9 -6.62 -10.03 -7.30
C ILE A 9 -7.86 -9.60 -6.50
N ASP A 10 -8.99 -10.30 -6.69
CA ASP A 10 -10.21 -9.98 -5.96
C ASP A 10 -10.06 -10.21 -4.45
N GLU A 11 -9.35 -11.25 -4.05
CA GLU A 11 -9.07 -11.50 -2.63
C GLU A 11 -8.18 -10.43 -2.03
N LEU A 12 -7.15 -10.02 -2.77
CA LEU A 12 -6.27 -8.93 -2.33
C LEU A 12 -7.04 -7.62 -2.21
N LEU A 13 -7.94 -7.36 -3.15
CA LEU A 13 -8.78 -6.18 -3.11
C LEU A 13 -9.64 -6.16 -1.85
N LYS A 14 -10.29 -7.28 -1.54
CA LYS A 14 -11.10 -7.42 -0.32
C LYS A 14 -10.24 -7.22 0.93
N TRP A 15 -9.05 -7.78 0.93
CA TRP A 15 -8.12 -7.65 2.05
C TRP A 15 -7.73 -6.18 2.29
N VAL A 16 -7.48 -5.43 1.20
CA VAL A 16 -7.13 -4.01 1.30
C VAL A 16 -8.30 -3.20 1.88
N ILE A 17 -9.50 -3.37 1.34
CA ILE A 17 -10.65 -2.56 1.76
C ILE A 17 -11.21 -2.97 3.11
N SER A 18 -10.82 -4.13 3.63
CA SER A 18 -11.31 -4.61 4.92
C SER A 18 -10.77 -3.81 6.10
N VAL A 19 -9.68 -3.08 5.92
CA VAL A 19 -9.07 -2.26 6.96
C VAL A 19 -8.82 -0.87 6.39
N ASP A 20 -9.39 0.14 7.03
CA ASP A 20 -9.35 1.51 6.55
C ASP A 20 -7.93 2.02 6.27
N ARG A 21 -6.99 1.77 7.17
CA ARG A 21 -5.62 2.26 6.99
C ARG A 21 -4.95 1.71 5.73
N ARG A 22 -5.30 0.48 5.33
CA ARG A 22 -4.78 -0.13 4.09
C ARG A 22 -5.33 0.57 2.87
N TYR A 23 -6.63 0.80 2.88
CA TYR A 23 -7.31 1.49 1.79
C TYR A 23 -6.78 2.91 1.61
N VAL A 24 -6.71 3.66 2.70
CA VAL A 24 -6.22 5.04 2.68
C VAL A 24 -4.79 5.10 2.16
N LEU A 25 -3.94 4.18 2.60
CA LEU A 25 -2.54 4.16 2.19
C LEU A 25 -2.39 3.91 0.69
N ILE A 26 -3.05 2.88 0.17
CA ILE A 26 -2.89 2.54 -1.24
C ILE A 26 -3.48 3.62 -2.15
N GLU A 27 -4.58 4.25 -1.74
CA GLU A 27 -5.17 5.36 -2.47
C GLU A 27 -4.23 6.58 -2.48
N THR A 28 -3.60 6.85 -1.35
CA THR A 28 -2.65 7.96 -1.25
C THR A 28 -1.44 7.73 -2.14
N MET A 29 -0.96 6.49 -2.23
CA MET A 29 0.19 6.17 -3.06
C MET A 29 -0.08 6.31 -4.56
N LYS A 30 -1.33 6.33 -4.95
CA LYS A 30 -1.75 6.42 -6.35
C LYS A 30 -1.14 7.62 -7.07
N GLY A 31 -1.00 8.75 -6.39
CA GLY A 31 -0.49 9.98 -7.00
C GLY A 31 1.01 10.19 -6.85
N HIS A 32 1.73 9.23 -6.30
CA HIS A 32 3.15 9.39 -5.98
C HIS A 32 4.00 8.29 -6.59
N ASN A 33 5.20 8.65 -7.06
CA ASN A 33 6.16 7.66 -7.55
C ASN A 33 6.79 6.88 -6.39
N MET A 34 7.02 7.56 -5.27
CA MET A 34 7.49 6.92 -4.05
C MET A 34 7.07 7.77 -2.86
N VAL A 35 6.92 7.13 -1.70
CA VAL A 35 6.42 7.80 -0.51
C VAL A 35 7.25 7.44 0.72
N LYS A 36 7.20 8.35 1.70
CA LYS A 36 7.73 8.10 3.05
C LYS A 36 6.55 8.06 4.02
N ALA A 37 6.68 7.28 5.09
CA ALA A 37 5.61 7.16 6.08
C ALA A 37 5.19 8.51 6.65
N SER A 38 6.16 9.39 6.95
CA SER A 38 5.87 10.71 7.51
C SER A 38 5.06 11.59 6.55
N ASP A 39 5.34 11.49 5.26
CA ASP A 39 4.62 12.28 4.26
C ASP A 39 3.16 11.84 4.17
N ILE A 40 2.94 10.53 4.16
CA ILE A 40 1.58 9.99 4.11
C ILE A 40 0.82 10.32 5.40
N ALA A 41 1.49 10.18 6.53
CA ALA A 41 0.87 10.49 7.82
C ALA A 41 0.41 11.94 7.86
N HIS A 42 1.23 12.85 7.39
CA HIS A 42 0.88 14.27 7.32
C HIS A 42 -0.29 14.52 6.37
N GLU A 43 -0.24 13.94 5.19
CA GLU A 43 -1.25 14.13 4.15
C GLU A 43 -2.62 13.55 4.56
N THR A 44 -2.62 12.45 5.30
CA THR A 44 -3.86 11.77 5.72
C THR A 44 -4.31 12.15 7.13
N SER A 45 -3.54 12.96 7.82
CA SER A 45 -3.80 13.32 9.23
C SER A 45 -3.82 12.10 10.15
N ARG A 46 -3.03 11.08 9.83
CA ARG A 46 -2.89 9.87 10.65
C ARG A 46 -1.53 9.86 11.33
N SER A 47 -1.40 9.06 12.39
CA SER A 47 -0.12 8.92 13.06
C SER A 47 0.87 8.18 12.17
N THR A 48 2.15 8.49 12.31
CA THR A 48 3.21 7.78 11.58
C THR A 48 3.19 6.29 11.91
N GLN A 49 2.89 5.95 13.17
CA GLN A 49 2.80 4.56 13.60
C GLN A 49 1.68 3.81 12.87
N ASN A 50 0.52 4.44 12.71
CA ASN A 50 -0.60 3.87 11.97
C ASN A 50 -0.21 3.59 10.52
N ILE A 51 0.44 4.56 9.88
CA ILE A 51 0.88 4.43 8.50
C ILE A 51 1.98 3.37 8.37
N SER A 52 2.92 3.31 9.31
CA SER A 52 3.97 2.28 9.30
C SER A 52 3.39 0.88 9.40
N HIS A 53 2.34 0.69 10.21
CA HIS A 53 1.62 -0.57 10.29
C HIS A 53 1.05 -0.97 8.92
N ALA A 54 0.37 -0.02 8.27
CA ALA A 54 -0.23 -0.28 6.96
C ALA A 54 0.84 -0.58 5.91
N LEU A 55 1.95 0.15 5.94
CA LEU A 55 3.07 -0.10 5.02
C LEU A 55 3.61 -1.52 5.18
N ASN A 56 3.81 -1.96 6.42
CA ASN A 56 4.28 -3.32 6.68
C ASN A 56 3.29 -4.37 6.18
N GLU A 57 1.99 -4.15 6.39
CA GLU A 57 0.96 -5.06 5.93
C GLU A 57 0.96 -5.20 4.41
N LEU A 58 1.00 -4.07 3.70
CA LEU A 58 1.02 -4.08 2.24
C LEU A 58 2.30 -4.69 1.70
N LYS A 59 3.42 -4.43 2.36
CA LYS A 59 4.72 -4.99 1.97
C LYS A 59 4.72 -6.52 2.09
N GLU A 60 4.14 -7.05 3.16
CA GLU A 60 4.05 -8.50 3.37
C GLU A 60 3.22 -9.19 2.29
N LYS A 61 2.22 -8.50 1.76
CA LYS A 61 1.40 -9.03 0.67
C LYS A 61 2.01 -8.80 -0.71
N GLY A 62 3.17 -8.16 -0.78
CA GLY A 62 3.84 -7.91 -2.05
C GLY A 62 3.24 -6.78 -2.86
N LEU A 63 2.41 -5.94 -2.25
CA LEU A 63 1.76 -4.83 -2.94
C LEU A 63 2.63 -3.59 -3.01
N ILE A 64 3.57 -3.46 -2.08
CA ILE A 64 4.56 -2.39 -2.07
C ILE A 64 5.93 -2.95 -1.77
N GLU A 65 6.95 -2.15 -2.05
CA GLU A 65 8.34 -2.53 -1.87
C GLU A 65 9.09 -1.37 -1.22
N CYS A 66 10.00 -1.69 -0.32
CA CYS A 66 10.87 -0.70 0.32
C CYS A 66 12.14 -0.51 -0.52
N LEU A 67 12.38 0.71 -0.98
CA LEU A 67 13.55 1.02 -1.80
C LEU A 67 14.81 1.25 -0.99
N THR A 68 14.66 1.53 0.30
CA THR A 68 15.80 1.85 1.18
C THR A 68 15.74 1.03 2.46
N PRO A 69 15.83 -0.31 2.37
CA PRO A 69 15.64 -1.17 3.55
C PRO A 69 16.70 -0.97 4.63
N GLU A 70 17.88 -0.45 4.27
CA GLU A 70 18.96 -0.18 5.23
C GLU A 70 18.71 1.05 6.10
N LYS A 71 17.74 1.90 5.71
CA LYS A 71 17.41 3.09 6.49
C LYS A 71 16.40 2.76 7.58
N THR A 72 16.53 3.42 8.72
CA THR A 72 15.63 3.21 9.85
C THR A 72 14.67 4.36 10.08
N THR A 73 15.02 5.58 9.64
CA THR A 73 14.22 6.78 9.92
C THR A 73 13.46 7.34 8.73
N TRP A 74 13.91 7.06 7.50
CA TRP A 74 13.25 7.59 6.31
C TRP A 74 13.26 6.58 5.19
N LYS A 75 12.46 5.55 5.34
CA LYS A 75 12.30 4.53 4.30
C LYS A 75 11.39 5.05 3.21
N LYS A 76 11.75 4.73 1.98
CA LYS A 76 10.96 5.07 0.79
C LYS A 76 10.30 3.83 0.25
N PHE A 77 9.03 3.95 -0.12
CA PHE A 77 8.23 2.83 -0.59
C PHE A 77 7.61 3.14 -1.96
N VAL A 78 7.46 2.11 -2.77
CA VAL A 78 6.79 2.21 -4.09
C VAL A 78 5.79 1.07 -4.23
N LEU A 79 4.79 1.29 -5.09
CA LEU A 79 3.87 0.22 -5.47
C LEU A 79 4.60 -0.77 -6.38
N THR A 80 4.38 -2.05 -6.13
CA THR A 80 4.83 -3.11 -7.03
C THR A 80 3.84 -3.21 -8.19
N ASP A 81 4.16 -4.03 -9.20
CA ASP A 81 3.21 -4.28 -10.28
C ASP A 81 1.91 -4.87 -9.74
N LEU A 82 2.00 -5.77 -8.76
CA LEU A 82 0.82 -6.33 -8.12
C LEU A 82 0.02 -5.25 -7.40
N GLY A 83 0.69 -4.34 -6.71
CA GLY A 83 0.04 -3.20 -6.05
C GLY A 83 -0.72 -2.32 -7.03
N LYS A 84 -0.12 -2.07 -8.19
CA LYS A 84 -0.76 -1.29 -9.24
C LYS A 84 -1.99 -1.98 -9.80
N GLU A 85 -1.94 -3.30 -9.94
CA GLU A 85 -3.08 -4.09 -10.40
C GLU A 85 -4.24 -4.01 -9.41
N VAL A 86 -3.96 -4.13 -8.12
CA VAL A 86 -4.99 -4.01 -7.08
C VAL A 86 -5.59 -2.61 -7.09
N LEU A 87 -4.75 -1.59 -7.20
CA LEU A 87 -5.21 -0.21 -7.24
C LEU A 87 -6.11 0.06 -8.46
N LYS A 88 -5.74 -0.48 -9.60
CA LYS A 88 -6.54 -0.38 -10.82
C LYS A 88 -7.92 -1.01 -10.63
N LYS A 89 -7.98 -2.20 -10.03
CA LYS A 89 -9.24 -2.87 -9.74
C LYS A 89 -10.07 -2.08 -8.73
N LEU A 90 -9.41 -1.50 -7.74
CA LEU A 90 -10.08 -0.66 -6.76
C LEU A 90 -10.77 0.52 -7.43
N ASP A 91 -10.07 1.20 -8.34
CA ASP A 91 -10.63 2.33 -9.09
C ASP A 91 -11.82 1.90 -9.94
N GLU A 92 -11.73 0.74 -10.59
CA GLU A 92 -12.81 0.24 -11.44
C GLU A 92 -14.08 -0.09 -10.65
N LYS A 93 -13.91 -0.60 -9.42
CA LYS A 93 -15.04 -1.03 -8.59
C LYS A 93 -15.64 0.05 -7.71
N TYR A 94 -14.81 0.96 -7.22
CA TYR A 94 -15.20 1.87 -6.14
C TYR A 94 -15.03 3.36 -6.42
N SER A 95 -14.63 3.71 -7.63
CA SER A 95 -14.55 5.15 -7.96
C SER A 95 -15.73 5.67 -8.76
#